data_74e1890160f58f0b1c31df023c7d0d13
#
_entry.id   74e1890160f58f0b1c31df023c7d0d13
#
_cell.length_a   1.000
_cell.length_b   1.000
_cell.length_c   1.000
_cell.angle_alpha   90.00
_cell.angle_beta   90.00
_cell.angle_gamma   90.00
#
_symmetry.space_group_name_H-M   'P 1'
#
loop_
_entity.id
_entity.type
_entity.pdbx_description
1 polymer ?
#
loop_
_entity_poly.entity_id
_entity_poly.type
_entity_poly.pdbx_seq_one_letter_code
_entity_poly.pdbx_strand_id
1 'polypeptide(L)'
;MTIKTVKDAINDALVQSFEEDKNVILMGEDIAGGKGREQYQGTQDAWGGPFGVTQGLYTKFGGERVRDTTIAEAGFFGAAIGAAMTGLRPIVELMYVDFAGVCFDQMMNQAAKVRYMFGGKQKVPMVVRTVVGAGFRAGSEHSQTLYSLYTHIPGLKVVAPYDAYDAKGLLLSSIKDDDPVIFMEHKSCLLYTSDAADD
;
A
#
# COMPACT_ATOMS: atom_id res chain seq x y z
N MET A 1 -25.47 8.55 5.03
CA MET A 1 -24.03 8.14 5.00
C MET A 1 -24.00 6.66 5.28
N THR A 2 -23.27 5.88 4.50
CA THR A 2 -23.07 4.45 4.78
C THR A 2 -21.87 4.36 5.72
N ILE A 3 -22.07 3.81 6.91
CA ILE A 3 -20.98 3.54 7.87
C ILE A 3 -20.10 2.44 7.25
N LYS A 4 -18.79 2.68 7.20
CA LYS A 4 -17.79 1.74 6.67
C LYS A 4 -16.61 1.66 7.61
N THR A 5 -15.99 0.49 7.67
CA THR A 5 -14.71 0.34 8.37
C THR A 5 -13.58 1.01 7.58
N VAL A 6 -12.47 1.34 8.23
CA VAL A 6 -11.28 1.86 7.56
C VAL A 6 -10.79 0.87 6.50
N LYS A 7 -10.80 -0.42 6.81
CA LYS A 7 -10.46 -1.50 5.86
C LYS A 7 -11.31 -1.44 4.60
N ASP A 8 -12.63 -1.36 4.74
CA ASP A 8 -13.54 -1.33 3.59
C ASP A 8 -13.41 -0.04 2.78
N ALA A 9 -13.14 1.07 3.46
CA ALA A 9 -12.90 2.36 2.81
C ALA A 9 -11.62 2.36 1.95
N ILE A 10 -10.56 1.72 2.44
CA ILE A 10 -9.32 1.53 1.67
C ILE A 10 -9.56 0.57 0.49
N ASN A 11 -10.26 -0.54 0.70
CA ASN A 11 -10.62 -1.46 -0.38
C ASN A 11 -11.44 -0.75 -1.47
N ASP A 12 -12.45 0.05 -1.09
CA ASP A 12 -13.22 0.87 -2.03
C ASP A 12 -12.36 1.84 -2.84
N ALA A 13 -11.37 2.50 -2.18
CA ALA A 13 -10.46 3.41 -2.88
C ALA A 13 -9.60 2.66 -3.91
N LEU A 14 -9.12 1.47 -3.55
CA LEU A 14 -8.36 0.61 -4.46
C LEU A 14 -9.22 0.19 -5.64
N VAL A 15 -10.42 -0.34 -5.40
CA VAL A 15 -11.35 -0.75 -6.46
C VAL A 15 -11.62 0.43 -7.41
N GLN A 16 -11.97 1.59 -6.87
CA GLN A 16 -12.24 2.78 -7.66
C GLN A 16 -11.04 3.21 -8.51
N SER A 17 -9.84 3.21 -7.93
CA SER A 17 -8.62 3.59 -8.65
C SER A 17 -8.30 2.63 -9.79
N PHE A 18 -8.50 1.33 -9.58
CA PHE A 18 -8.33 0.33 -10.62
C PHE A 18 -9.35 0.45 -11.75
N GLU A 19 -10.58 0.89 -11.46
CA GLU A 19 -11.62 1.15 -12.47
C GLU A 19 -11.33 2.42 -13.27
N GLU A 20 -10.85 3.47 -12.60
CA GLU A 20 -10.59 4.77 -13.22
C GLU A 20 -9.30 4.80 -14.07
N ASP A 21 -8.26 4.05 -13.70
CA ASP A 21 -6.96 4.06 -14.39
C ASP A 21 -6.39 2.65 -14.58
N LYS A 22 -6.25 2.24 -15.83
CA LYS A 22 -5.66 0.95 -16.21
C LYS A 22 -4.17 0.79 -15.86
N ASN A 23 -3.47 1.91 -15.61
CA ASN A 23 -2.06 1.91 -15.24
C ASN A 23 -1.83 1.66 -13.74
N VAL A 24 -2.88 1.67 -12.92
CA VAL A 24 -2.80 1.31 -11.50
C VAL A 24 -2.57 -0.19 -11.38
N ILE A 25 -1.51 -0.56 -10.68
CA ILE A 25 -1.17 -1.94 -10.32
C ILE A 25 -0.93 -2.05 -8.81
N LEU A 26 -1.13 -3.22 -8.26
CA LEU A 26 -0.86 -3.52 -6.85
C LEU A 26 0.17 -4.64 -6.76
N MET A 27 1.17 -4.47 -5.91
CA MET A 27 2.24 -5.44 -5.65
C MET A 27 2.46 -5.60 -4.16
N GLY A 28 2.67 -6.81 -3.71
CA GLY A 28 2.95 -7.10 -2.29
C GLY A 28 2.87 -8.58 -1.99
N GLU A 29 3.12 -8.93 -0.75
CA GLU A 29 3.12 -10.30 -0.26
C GLU A 29 1.71 -10.72 0.13
N ASP A 30 1.26 -11.89 -0.33
CA ASP A 30 -0.04 -12.51 -0.03
C ASP A 30 -1.28 -11.65 -0.39
N ILE A 31 -1.12 -10.60 -1.20
CA ILE A 31 -2.21 -9.69 -1.56
C ILE A 31 -3.23 -10.30 -2.52
N ALA A 32 -2.81 -11.31 -3.29
CA ALA A 32 -3.64 -12.01 -4.28
C ALA A 32 -3.89 -13.48 -3.94
N GLY A 33 -3.48 -13.94 -2.76
CA GLY A 33 -3.67 -15.32 -2.33
C GLY A 33 -2.38 -16.11 -2.11
N GLY A 34 -1.22 -15.55 -2.46
CA GLY A 34 0.11 -16.09 -2.20
C GLY A 34 0.51 -17.28 -3.09
N LYS A 35 1.81 -17.50 -3.19
CA LYS A 35 2.40 -18.64 -3.88
C LYS A 35 2.03 -19.95 -3.16
N GLY A 36 1.67 -20.98 -3.92
CA GLY A 36 1.21 -22.26 -3.36
C GLY A 36 -0.29 -22.28 -3.07
N ARG A 37 -0.99 -21.22 -3.41
CA ARG A 37 -2.45 -21.09 -3.29
C ARG A 37 -3.15 -21.02 -4.63
N GLU A 38 -2.52 -21.52 -5.66
CA GLU A 38 -3.03 -21.54 -7.04
C GLU A 38 -4.42 -22.20 -7.12
N GLN A 39 -4.68 -23.15 -6.24
CA GLN A 39 -6.00 -23.78 -6.09
C GLN A 39 -7.11 -22.81 -5.63
N TYR A 40 -6.74 -21.67 -5.02
CA TYR A 40 -7.65 -20.63 -4.58
C TYR A 40 -7.69 -19.44 -5.53
N GLN A 41 -6.78 -19.38 -6.49
CA GLN A 41 -6.74 -18.32 -7.50
C GLN A 41 -7.97 -18.45 -8.41
N GLY A 42 -8.76 -17.39 -8.49
CA GLY A 42 -10.02 -17.41 -9.23
C GLY A 42 -11.24 -17.83 -8.39
N THR A 43 -11.07 -18.19 -7.12
CA THR A 43 -12.17 -18.30 -6.16
C THR A 43 -12.42 -16.96 -5.46
N GLN A 44 -13.57 -16.84 -4.79
CA GLN A 44 -13.95 -15.60 -4.07
C GLN A 44 -12.98 -15.21 -2.94
N ASP A 45 -12.00 -16.03 -2.66
CA ASP A 45 -11.21 -16.03 -1.43
C ASP A 45 -9.72 -15.77 -1.66
N ALA A 46 -9.35 -14.97 -2.65
CA ALA A 46 -8.03 -14.36 -2.65
C ALA A 46 -7.89 -13.57 -1.33
N TRP A 47 -6.89 -13.90 -0.54
CA TRP A 47 -6.78 -13.49 0.87
C TRP A 47 -6.87 -11.99 1.09
N GLY A 48 -6.29 -11.21 0.19
CA GLY A 48 -6.32 -9.77 0.31
C GLY A 48 -5.35 -9.24 1.35
N GLY A 49 -4.21 -9.90 1.55
CA GLY A 49 -3.23 -9.56 2.56
C GLY A 49 -3.60 -10.02 3.98
N PRO A 50 -2.71 -9.84 4.96
CA PRO A 50 -2.93 -10.30 6.34
C PRO A 50 -4.12 -9.64 7.03
N PHE A 51 -4.55 -8.47 6.57
CA PHE A 51 -5.69 -7.72 7.11
C PHE A 51 -6.92 -7.75 6.19
N GLY A 52 -6.87 -8.45 5.07
CA GLY A 52 -7.97 -8.55 4.12
C GLY A 52 -8.29 -7.25 3.36
N VAL A 53 -7.37 -6.29 3.33
CA VAL A 53 -7.61 -4.97 2.73
C VAL A 53 -7.76 -5.06 1.21
N THR A 54 -7.00 -5.95 0.54
CA THR A 54 -6.99 -6.11 -0.91
C THR A 54 -7.89 -7.24 -1.40
N GLN A 55 -8.76 -7.76 -0.51
CA GLN A 55 -9.68 -8.85 -0.83
C GLN A 55 -10.54 -8.53 -2.05
N GLY A 56 -10.68 -9.50 -2.95
CA GLY A 56 -11.50 -9.38 -4.16
C GLY A 56 -10.84 -8.68 -5.35
N LEU A 57 -9.73 -7.95 -5.14
CA LEU A 57 -9.06 -7.23 -6.23
C LEU A 57 -8.49 -8.19 -7.28
N TYR A 58 -7.85 -9.28 -6.86
CA TYR A 58 -7.29 -10.27 -7.78
C TYR A 58 -8.38 -10.90 -8.65
N THR A 59 -9.49 -11.30 -8.06
CA THR A 59 -10.62 -11.89 -8.78
C THR A 59 -11.23 -10.93 -9.79
N LYS A 60 -11.26 -9.63 -9.44
CA LYS A 60 -11.88 -8.60 -10.28
C LYS A 60 -10.94 -8.09 -11.40
N PHE A 61 -9.66 -7.91 -11.12
CA PHE A 61 -8.73 -7.22 -12.02
C PHE A 61 -7.60 -8.11 -12.58
N GLY A 62 -7.48 -9.35 -12.09
CA GLY A 62 -6.52 -10.35 -12.60
C GLY A 62 -5.09 -10.14 -12.14
N GLY A 63 -4.27 -11.18 -12.36
CA GLY A 63 -2.87 -11.24 -11.93
C GLY A 63 -1.92 -10.29 -12.68
N GLU A 64 -2.33 -9.75 -13.83
CA GLU A 64 -1.57 -8.73 -14.53
C GLU A 64 -1.51 -7.40 -13.75
N ARG A 65 -2.52 -7.13 -12.95
CA ARG A 65 -2.64 -5.88 -12.20
C ARG A 65 -2.52 -6.06 -10.69
N VAL A 66 -2.83 -7.23 -10.15
CA VAL A 66 -2.71 -7.57 -8.72
C VAL A 66 -1.70 -8.69 -8.59
N ARG A 67 -0.50 -8.39 -8.11
CA ARG A 67 0.67 -9.26 -8.21
C ARG A 67 1.21 -9.63 -6.84
N ASP A 68 1.09 -10.90 -6.49
CA ASP A 68 1.85 -11.43 -5.37
C ASP A 68 3.34 -11.42 -5.67
N THR A 69 4.11 -11.10 -4.65
CA THR A 69 5.57 -11.12 -4.71
C THR A 69 6.12 -12.20 -3.78
N THR A 70 7.38 -12.56 -4.00
CA THR A 70 8.16 -13.26 -2.99
C THR A 70 8.50 -12.33 -1.83
N ILE A 71 8.89 -12.88 -0.68
CA ILE A 71 9.43 -12.10 0.45
C ILE A 71 10.81 -11.57 0.04
N ALA A 72 10.80 -10.43 -0.65
CA ALA A 72 11.97 -9.76 -1.20
C ALA A 72 11.67 -8.28 -1.42
N GLU A 73 11.42 -7.54 -0.34
CA GLU A 73 10.93 -6.15 -0.37
C GLU A 73 11.86 -5.23 -1.17
N ALA A 74 13.18 -5.37 -1.01
CA ALA A 74 14.13 -4.60 -1.82
C ALA A 74 13.93 -4.81 -3.33
N GLY A 75 13.60 -6.04 -3.73
CA GLY A 75 13.39 -6.41 -5.13
C GLY A 75 12.11 -5.83 -5.70
N PHE A 76 10.97 -6.08 -5.06
CA PHE A 76 9.69 -5.62 -5.62
C PHE A 76 9.47 -4.10 -5.44
N PHE A 77 10.07 -3.45 -4.43
CA PHE A 77 10.10 -1.99 -4.35
C PHE A 77 10.89 -1.38 -5.52
N GLY A 78 12.07 -1.95 -5.82
CA GLY A 78 12.85 -1.52 -6.98
C GLY A 78 12.09 -1.70 -8.30
N ALA A 79 11.41 -2.83 -8.47
CA ALA A 79 10.57 -3.10 -9.63
C ALA A 79 9.40 -2.09 -9.74
N ALA A 80 8.77 -1.75 -8.62
CA ALA A 80 7.69 -0.77 -8.58
C ALA A 80 8.18 0.64 -8.97
N ILE A 81 9.35 1.07 -8.50
CA ILE A 81 9.95 2.35 -8.90
C ILE A 81 10.19 2.37 -10.42
N GLY A 82 10.79 1.32 -10.97
CA GLY A 82 10.97 1.20 -12.41
C GLY A 82 9.65 1.23 -13.18
N ALA A 83 8.63 0.55 -12.70
CA ALA A 83 7.28 0.58 -13.26
C ALA A 83 6.67 2.00 -13.24
N ALA A 84 6.81 2.71 -12.12
CA ALA A 84 6.37 4.10 -12.00
C ALA A 84 7.08 5.03 -12.98
N MET A 85 8.39 4.87 -13.15
CA MET A 85 9.18 5.65 -14.09
C MET A 85 8.81 5.40 -15.56
N THR A 86 8.17 4.27 -15.85
CA THR A 86 7.74 3.88 -17.21
C THR A 86 6.25 4.09 -17.47
N GLY A 87 5.53 4.74 -16.54
CA GLY A 87 4.16 5.20 -16.76
C GLY A 87 3.06 4.42 -16.05
N LEU A 88 3.40 3.41 -15.25
CA LEU A 88 2.45 2.77 -14.36
C LEU A 88 2.28 3.58 -13.06
N ARG A 89 1.23 3.26 -12.30
CA ARG A 89 0.95 3.78 -10.96
C ARG A 89 0.93 2.63 -9.95
N PRO A 90 2.10 2.17 -9.51
CA PRO A 90 2.16 1.06 -8.58
C PRO A 90 1.74 1.48 -7.17
N ILE A 91 0.89 0.65 -6.59
CA ILE A 91 0.62 0.61 -5.17
C ILE A 91 1.41 -0.58 -4.63
N VAL A 92 2.28 -0.33 -3.68
CA VAL A 92 3.12 -1.37 -3.07
C VAL A 92 2.72 -1.57 -1.63
N GLU A 93 2.40 -2.79 -1.26
CA GLU A 93 2.13 -3.11 0.14
C GLU A 93 3.42 -3.58 0.83
N LEU A 94 3.93 -2.77 1.75
CA LEU A 94 4.89 -3.19 2.76
C LEU A 94 4.08 -3.71 3.94
N MET A 95 4.08 -5.00 4.15
CA MET A 95 3.18 -5.68 5.09
C MET A 95 3.18 -5.03 6.49
N TYR A 96 4.36 -4.71 7.01
CA TYR A 96 4.55 -3.95 8.25
C TYR A 96 5.63 -2.89 8.06
N VAL A 97 5.44 -1.73 8.67
CA VAL A 97 6.44 -0.64 8.63
C VAL A 97 7.80 -1.07 9.20
N ASP A 98 7.79 -2.06 10.05
CA ASP A 98 8.96 -2.67 10.67
C ASP A 98 9.95 -3.23 9.64
N PHE A 99 9.46 -3.67 8.48
CA PHE A 99 10.27 -4.20 7.39
C PHE A 99 10.89 -3.12 6.49
N ALA A 100 10.68 -1.85 6.84
CA ALA A 100 11.27 -0.73 6.11
C ALA A 100 12.78 -0.85 5.90
N GLY A 101 13.50 -1.40 6.89
CA GLY A 101 14.94 -1.57 6.83
C GLY A 101 15.43 -2.38 5.63
N VAL A 102 14.64 -3.35 5.17
CA VAL A 102 14.99 -4.23 4.04
C VAL A 102 14.92 -3.50 2.69
N CYS A 103 14.00 -2.54 2.53
CA CYS A 103 13.77 -1.80 1.28
C CYS A 103 14.00 -0.29 1.42
N PHE A 104 14.69 0.14 2.47
CA PHE A 104 14.84 1.56 2.79
C PHE A 104 15.62 2.34 1.73
N ASP A 105 16.64 1.72 1.14
CA ASP A 105 17.40 2.34 0.04
C ASP A 105 16.49 2.69 -1.13
N GLN A 106 15.60 1.79 -1.52
CA GLN A 106 14.66 2.00 -2.62
C GLN A 106 13.75 3.20 -2.36
N MET A 107 13.31 3.41 -1.12
CA MET A 107 12.48 4.54 -0.76
C MET A 107 13.29 5.83 -0.62
N MET A 108 14.40 5.80 0.15
CA MET A 108 15.18 6.96 0.50
C MET A 108 16.02 7.51 -0.66
N ASN A 109 16.72 6.63 -1.37
CA ASN A 109 17.69 7.02 -2.39
C ASN A 109 17.13 6.95 -3.80
N GLN A 110 16.18 6.07 -4.07
CA GLN A 110 15.58 5.92 -5.39
C GLN A 110 14.28 6.71 -5.50
N ALA A 111 13.17 6.25 -4.91
CA ALA A 111 11.87 6.89 -5.07
C ALA A 111 11.89 8.38 -4.73
N ALA A 112 12.45 8.74 -3.56
CA ALA A 112 12.48 10.12 -3.08
C ALA A 112 13.36 11.05 -3.91
N LYS A 113 14.39 10.55 -4.59
CA LYS A 113 15.43 11.38 -5.22
C LYS A 113 15.38 11.41 -6.74
N VAL A 114 14.77 10.42 -7.39
CA VAL A 114 14.71 10.32 -8.84
C VAL A 114 14.22 11.63 -9.49
N ARG A 115 13.14 12.21 -8.99
CA ARG A 115 12.60 13.46 -9.56
C ARG A 115 13.61 14.59 -9.51
N TYR A 116 14.30 14.76 -8.39
CA TYR A 116 15.35 15.77 -8.25
C TYR A 116 16.55 15.48 -9.14
N MET A 117 17.04 14.24 -9.16
CA MET A 117 18.20 13.83 -9.96
C MET A 117 17.98 14.02 -11.46
N PHE A 118 16.75 13.86 -11.93
CA PHE A 118 16.37 14.05 -13.33
C PHE A 118 15.84 15.49 -13.63
N GLY A 119 16.13 16.44 -12.78
CA GLY A 119 15.77 17.84 -12.99
C GLY A 119 14.26 18.10 -13.07
N GLY A 120 13.47 17.35 -12.33
CA GLY A 120 12.01 17.47 -12.27
C GLY A 120 11.25 16.79 -13.41
N LYS A 121 11.95 16.24 -14.41
CA LYS A 121 11.33 15.65 -15.60
C LYS A 121 10.77 14.26 -15.35
N GLN A 122 11.43 13.46 -14.51
CA GLN A 122 10.99 12.13 -14.17
C GLN A 122 10.05 12.17 -12.97
N LYS A 123 8.93 11.46 -13.07
CA LYS A 123 7.96 11.25 -11.99
C LYS A 123 8.12 9.86 -11.40
N VAL A 124 7.71 9.69 -10.14
CA VAL A 124 7.64 8.38 -9.49
C VAL A 124 6.27 8.29 -8.78
N PRO A 125 5.18 8.17 -9.56
CA PRO A 125 3.83 8.07 -9.04
C PRO A 125 3.60 6.71 -8.39
N MET A 126 4.08 6.52 -7.16
CA MET A 126 3.88 5.29 -6.42
C MET A 126 3.33 5.56 -5.02
N VAL A 127 2.51 4.64 -4.53
CA VAL A 127 2.05 4.64 -3.14
C VAL A 127 2.61 3.42 -2.44
N VAL A 128 3.23 3.64 -1.29
CA VAL A 128 3.59 2.57 -0.36
C VAL A 128 2.52 2.53 0.72
N ARG A 129 1.72 1.47 0.76
CA ARG A 129 0.81 1.19 1.86
C ARG A 129 1.56 0.36 2.90
N THR A 130 1.45 0.71 4.15
CA THR A 130 2.08 -0.04 5.23
C THR A 130 1.31 0.09 6.54
N VAL A 131 1.38 -0.97 7.35
CA VAL A 131 0.69 -1.02 8.62
C VAL A 131 1.61 -0.57 9.75
N VAL A 132 1.09 0.27 10.65
CA VAL A 132 1.79 0.80 11.82
C VAL A 132 1.04 0.49 13.11
N GLY A 133 1.74 0.59 14.24
CA GLY A 133 1.16 0.54 15.57
C GLY A 133 1.16 -0.83 16.23
N ALA A 134 0.97 -0.82 17.54
CA ALA A 134 0.84 -2.01 18.40
C ALA A 134 -0.60 -2.55 18.41
N GLY A 135 -0.89 -3.52 19.27
CA GLY A 135 -2.23 -4.03 19.52
C GLY A 135 -2.53 -5.43 18.99
N PHE A 136 -1.72 -5.93 18.07
CA PHE A 136 -1.90 -7.27 17.47
C PHE A 136 -1.14 -8.39 18.21
N ARG A 137 -0.26 -8.03 19.15
CA ARG A 137 0.58 -8.97 19.94
C ARG A 137 1.49 -9.86 19.10
N ALA A 138 1.98 -9.36 17.97
CA ALA A 138 2.84 -10.09 17.03
C ALA A 138 4.35 -9.86 17.27
N GLY A 139 4.73 -9.36 18.45
CA GLY A 139 6.11 -9.07 18.79
C GLY A 139 6.53 -7.63 18.50
N SER A 140 7.78 -7.29 18.87
CA SER A 140 8.34 -5.94 18.73
C SER A 140 8.53 -5.55 17.27
N GLU A 141 8.92 -6.50 16.44
CA GLU A 141 9.20 -6.34 15.00
C GLU A 141 7.95 -6.26 14.12
N HIS A 142 6.75 -6.23 14.73
CA HIS A 142 5.46 -6.04 14.08
C HIS A 142 4.62 -4.97 14.78
N SER A 143 5.23 -4.09 15.56
CA SER A 143 4.49 -3.18 16.45
C SER A 143 5.02 -1.75 16.45
N GLN A 144 5.92 -1.43 15.53
CA GLN A 144 6.54 -0.11 15.48
C GLN A 144 5.64 0.94 14.79
N THR A 145 6.00 2.20 15.03
CA THR A 145 5.38 3.36 14.40
C THR A 145 6.49 4.31 13.96
N LEU A 146 6.89 4.20 12.71
CA LEU A 146 8.11 4.83 12.18
C LEU A 146 7.80 6.09 11.34
N TYR A 147 6.82 6.92 11.74
CA TYR A 147 6.47 8.15 11.00
C TYR A 147 7.69 9.05 10.78
N SER A 148 8.49 9.28 11.82
CA SER A 148 9.64 10.18 11.78
C SER A 148 10.72 9.73 10.81
N LEU A 149 10.87 8.42 10.58
CA LEU A 149 11.82 7.87 9.63
C LEU A 149 11.55 8.38 8.21
N TYR A 150 10.29 8.38 7.81
CA TYR A 150 9.88 8.78 6.47
C TYR A 150 9.71 10.28 6.32
N THR A 151 9.17 10.96 7.34
CA THR A 151 9.00 12.43 7.30
C THR A 151 10.32 13.18 7.28
N HIS A 152 11.42 12.53 7.71
CA HIS A 152 12.76 13.09 7.63
C HIS A 152 13.34 13.12 6.20
N ILE A 153 12.77 12.35 5.26
CA ILE A 153 13.34 12.17 3.92
C ILE A 153 12.70 13.17 2.93
N PRO A 154 13.43 14.19 2.46
CA PRO A 154 12.92 15.08 1.42
C PRO A 154 12.62 14.32 0.13
N GLY A 155 11.42 14.53 -0.42
CA GLY A 155 10.94 13.88 -1.63
C GLY A 155 9.91 12.78 -1.38
N LEU A 156 9.67 12.40 -0.11
CA LEU A 156 8.55 11.56 0.28
C LEU A 156 7.41 12.41 0.86
N LYS A 157 6.18 12.02 0.55
CA LYS A 157 4.97 12.48 1.24
C LYS A 157 4.53 11.40 2.21
N VAL A 158 4.12 11.77 3.40
CA VAL A 158 3.65 10.83 4.43
C VAL A 158 2.22 11.15 4.78
N VAL A 159 1.36 10.15 4.72
CA VAL A 159 -0.07 10.25 4.99
C VAL A 159 -0.45 9.23 6.05
N ALA A 160 -1.18 9.67 7.08
CA ALA A 160 -1.74 8.82 8.11
C ALA A 160 -3.22 9.19 8.29
N PRO A 161 -4.17 8.43 7.74
CA PRO A 161 -5.59 8.73 7.84
C PRO A 161 -6.09 8.55 9.26
N TYR A 162 -7.07 9.35 9.65
CA TYR A 162 -7.70 9.29 10.97
C TYR A 162 -8.88 8.32 10.98
N ASP A 163 -9.78 8.41 10.00
CA ASP A 163 -11.01 7.64 9.91
C ASP A 163 -11.24 7.03 8.51
N ALA A 164 -12.38 6.38 8.30
CA ALA A 164 -12.72 5.74 7.04
C ALA A 164 -12.90 6.74 5.87
N TYR A 165 -13.40 7.94 6.16
CA TYR A 165 -13.58 8.99 5.16
C TYR A 165 -12.22 9.51 4.67
N ASP A 166 -11.35 9.83 5.63
CA ASP A 166 -9.98 10.24 5.34
C ASP A 166 -9.20 9.14 4.62
N ALA A 167 -9.33 7.90 5.07
CA ALA A 167 -8.63 6.77 4.47
C ALA A 167 -8.96 6.64 2.97
N LYS A 168 -10.23 6.72 2.60
CA LYS A 168 -10.63 6.67 1.19
C LYS A 168 -10.15 7.89 0.41
N GLY A 169 -10.42 9.09 0.90
CA GLY A 169 -10.12 10.33 0.18
C GLY A 169 -8.62 10.56 0.00
N LEU A 170 -7.85 10.34 1.05
CA LEU A 170 -6.40 10.52 1.02
C LEU A 170 -5.71 9.44 0.17
N LEU A 171 -6.20 8.19 0.18
CA LEU A 171 -5.63 7.14 -0.67
C LEU A 171 -5.88 7.43 -2.14
N LEU A 172 -7.10 7.83 -2.53
CA LEU A 172 -7.41 8.25 -3.90
C LEU A 172 -6.52 9.41 -4.36
N SER A 173 -6.30 10.40 -3.49
CA SER A 173 -5.42 11.52 -3.77
C SER A 173 -3.96 11.09 -3.90
N SER A 174 -3.50 10.18 -3.04
CA SER A 174 -2.14 9.63 -3.07
C SER A 174 -1.87 8.84 -4.36
N ILE A 175 -2.83 8.05 -4.84
CA ILE A 175 -2.68 7.28 -6.08
C ILE A 175 -2.60 8.21 -7.31
N LYS A 176 -3.25 9.36 -7.26
CA LYS A 176 -3.21 10.39 -8.34
C LYS A 176 -1.98 11.28 -8.29
N ASP A 177 -1.22 11.26 -7.20
CA ASP A 177 -0.02 12.08 -7.04
C ASP A 177 1.12 11.58 -7.95
N ASP A 178 1.95 12.50 -8.43
CA ASP A 178 3.10 12.20 -9.27
C ASP A 178 4.40 11.95 -8.47
N ASP A 179 4.35 12.17 -7.17
CA ASP A 179 5.45 11.93 -6.24
C ASP A 179 5.16 10.73 -5.33
N PRO A 180 6.19 10.08 -4.78
CA PRO A 180 5.99 8.92 -3.92
C PRO A 180 5.32 9.28 -2.60
N VAL A 181 4.29 8.53 -2.24
CA VAL A 181 3.52 8.71 -1.01
C VAL A 181 3.65 7.46 -0.14
N ILE A 182 3.98 7.64 1.13
CA ILE A 182 3.95 6.61 2.16
C ILE A 182 2.61 6.75 2.90
N PHE A 183 1.73 5.79 2.71
CA PHE A 183 0.39 5.74 3.29
C PHE A 183 0.38 4.77 4.46
N MET A 184 0.28 5.30 5.68
CA MET A 184 0.44 4.54 6.93
C MET A 184 -0.91 4.25 7.57
N GLU A 185 -1.26 2.98 7.65
CA GLU A 185 -2.53 2.47 8.16
C GLU A 185 -2.37 1.98 9.59
N HIS A 186 -3.15 2.52 10.53
CA HIS A 186 -3.04 2.05 11.90
C HIS A 186 -3.71 0.68 12.06
N LYS A 187 -2.96 -0.27 12.58
CA LYS A 187 -3.34 -1.68 12.68
C LYS A 187 -4.68 -1.89 13.40
N SER A 188 -4.89 -1.20 14.51
CA SER A 188 -6.15 -1.31 15.25
C SER A 188 -7.35 -0.88 14.39
N CYS A 189 -7.21 0.16 13.57
CA CYS A 189 -8.28 0.62 12.69
C CYS A 189 -8.64 -0.39 11.60
N LEU A 190 -7.68 -1.21 11.15
CA LEU A 190 -7.92 -2.28 10.18
C LEU A 190 -8.60 -3.51 10.82
N LEU A 191 -8.36 -3.75 12.12
CA LEU A 191 -8.87 -4.90 12.85
C LEU A 191 -10.26 -4.66 13.45
N TYR A 192 -10.60 -3.41 13.75
CA TYR A 192 -11.92 -3.08 14.30
C TYR A 192 -12.97 -3.04 13.19
N THR A 193 -14.08 -3.74 13.43
CA THR A 193 -15.21 -3.83 12.50
C THR A 193 -16.28 -2.77 12.75
N SER A 194 -16.19 -2.00 13.84
CA SER A 194 -17.08 -0.88 14.15
C SER A 194 -16.37 0.45 13.95
N ASP A 195 -17.13 1.45 13.55
CA ASP A 195 -16.68 2.83 13.45
C ASP A 195 -16.25 3.32 14.84
N ALA A 196 -15.02 3.83 14.97
CA ALA A 196 -14.52 4.39 16.22
C ALA A 196 -15.24 5.70 16.64
N ALA A 197 -16.34 6.05 15.98
CA ALA A 197 -17.15 7.22 16.27
C ALA A 197 -18.24 6.97 17.34
N ASP A 198 -18.36 5.74 17.85
CA ASP A 198 -19.40 5.36 18.82
C ASP A 198 -18.87 5.10 20.24
N ASP A 199 -17.63 5.51 20.58
CA ASP A 199 -17.08 5.46 21.95
C ASP A 199 -16.87 6.86 22.54
#